data_7e7975414c7ad49da97a17794b519781
#
_entry.id   7e7975414c7ad49da97a17794b519781
#
_cell.length_a   1.000
_cell.length_b   1.000
_cell.length_c   1.000
_cell.angle_alpha   90.00
_cell.angle_beta   90.00
_cell.angle_gamma   90.00
#
_symmetry.space_group_name_H-M   'P 1'
#
loop_
_entity.id
_entity.type
_entity.pdbx_description
1 polymer ?
#
loop_
_entity_poly.entity_id
_entity_poly.type
_entity_poly.pdbx_seq_one_letter_code
_entity_poly.pdbx_strand_id
1 'polypeptide(L)'
;MCIRDSRFSGTAQVSEPQAARDALMAAFSARGGEVVHARVAGLSSGDRVFAHLDGGGVREAEGVLVAAGAWAGRLMRGLGVEAPVIGERGYSVQSAEHGWDEALPPTVFEEQSMVVSRFTSGLRASSFVEFGSPDAPGDPRKWRVLERRLSELGIRFSSQPDRWVGPRPTLPDYLPAIGRLERHPGILYAFGHQHLGLTMAAVTAELTTSLAQGSVPVIDLTPFRIERFGSD
;
A
#
# COMPACT_ATOMS: atom_id res chain seq x y z
N MET A 1 10.99 -33.88 15.21
CA MET A 1 11.42 -32.59 15.74
C MET A 1 10.80 -31.53 14.83
N CYS A 2 9.75 -30.87 15.25
CA CYS A 2 9.18 -29.74 14.48
C CYS A 2 10.11 -28.56 14.70
N ILE A 3 10.77 -28.09 13.65
CA ILE A 3 11.46 -26.81 13.67
C ILE A 3 10.36 -25.75 13.71
N ARG A 4 10.17 -25.10 14.86
CA ARG A 4 9.19 -24.03 15.03
C ARG A 4 9.76 -22.64 14.74
N ASP A 5 11.10 -22.55 14.61
CA ASP A 5 11.82 -21.29 14.42
C ASP A 5 12.67 -21.37 13.16
N SER A 6 12.60 -20.34 12.35
CA SER A 6 13.47 -20.17 11.19
C SER A 6 13.95 -18.73 11.10
N ARG A 7 15.21 -18.54 10.68
CA ARG A 7 15.80 -17.25 10.41
C ARG A 7 16.14 -17.15 8.93
N PHE A 8 15.61 -16.15 8.26
CA PHE A 8 15.94 -15.83 6.87
C PHE A 8 17.11 -14.83 6.86
N SER A 9 18.28 -15.30 6.43
CA SER A 9 19.44 -14.44 6.17
C SER A 9 19.33 -13.81 4.78
N GLY A 10 19.93 -12.65 4.59
CA GLY A 10 19.89 -11.97 3.28
C GLY A 10 18.61 -11.18 3.01
N THR A 11 17.76 -11.01 4.02
CA THR A 11 16.62 -10.09 3.97
C THR A 11 17.02 -8.70 4.47
N ALA A 12 16.29 -7.67 4.02
CA ALA A 12 16.49 -6.30 4.48
C ALA A 12 15.16 -5.71 4.95
N GLN A 13 15.24 -4.75 5.84
CA GLN A 13 14.11 -3.98 6.34
C GLN A 13 14.36 -2.50 6.12
N VAL A 14 13.32 -1.77 5.73
CA VAL A 14 13.33 -0.31 5.75
C VAL A 14 13.24 0.14 7.21
N SER A 15 14.28 0.83 7.69
CA SER A 15 14.39 1.27 9.09
C SER A 15 13.31 2.28 9.49
N GLU A 16 12.83 3.09 8.52
CA GLU A 16 11.73 4.03 8.73
C GLU A 16 11.00 4.31 7.41
N PRO A 17 9.83 3.67 7.18
CA PRO A 17 9.07 3.83 5.95
C PRO A 17 8.62 5.28 5.66
N GLN A 18 8.35 6.05 6.72
CA GLN A 18 7.96 7.45 6.56
C GLN A 18 9.13 8.30 6.04
N ALA A 19 10.31 8.13 6.61
CA ALA A 19 11.50 8.84 6.15
C ALA A 19 11.86 8.49 4.70
N ALA A 20 11.70 7.23 4.30
CA ALA A 20 11.89 6.80 2.91
C ALA A 20 10.91 7.50 1.96
N ARG A 21 9.62 7.58 2.34
CA ARG A 21 8.60 8.33 1.58
C ARG A 21 8.97 9.80 1.48
N ASP A 22 9.33 10.43 2.59
CA ASP A 22 9.61 11.86 2.63
C ASP A 22 10.86 12.22 1.80
N ALA A 23 11.87 11.34 1.79
CA ALA A 23 13.03 11.48 0.92
C ALA A 23 12.67 11.39 -0.58
N LEU A 24 11.79 10.47 -0.96
CA LEU A 24 11.29 10.36 -2.33
C LEU A 24 10.47 11.59 -2.74
N MET A 25 9.62 12.09 -1.85
CA MET A 25 8.85 13.31 -2.08
C MET A 25 9.75 14.54 -2.25
N ALA A 26 10.76 14.68 -1.40
CA ALA A 26 11.76 15.75 -1.52
C ALA A 26 12.53 15.67 -2.85
N ALA A 27 12.95 14.46 -3.26
CA ALA A 27 13.62 14.24 -4.52
C ALA A 27 12.74 14.53 -5.73
N PHE A 28 11.44 14.24 -5.66
CA PHE A 28 10.45 14.58 -6.68
C PHE A 28 10.30 16.09 -6.82
N SER A 29 10.12 16.80 -5.70
CA SER A 29 10.00 18.27 -5.70
C SER A 29 11.26 18.96 -6.20
N ALA A 30 12.45 18.46 -5.81
CA ALA A 30 13.73 18.99 -6.29
C ALA A 30 13.93 18.85 -7.80
N ARG A 31 13.20 17.94 -8.46
CA ARG A 31 13.15 17.78 -9.91
C ARG A 31 12.03 18.54 -10.59
N GLY A 32 11.38 19.46 -9.90
CA GLY A 32 10.28 20.29 -10.42
C GLY A 32 8.90 19.65 -10.33
N GLY A 33 8.76 18.51 -9.64
CA GLY A 33 7.47 17.91 -9.38
C GLY A 33 6.63 18.73 -8.39
N GLU A 34 5.35 18.90 -8.66
CA GLU A 34 4.40 19.57 -7.78
C GLU A 34 3.58 18.55 -6.97
N VAL A 35 3.46 18.75 -5.67
CA VAL A 35 2.62 17.96 -4.78
C VAL A 35 1.38 18.77 -4.40
N VAL A 36 0.22 18.28 -4.81
CA VAL A 36 -1.07 18.91 -4.52
C VAL A 36 -1.82 18.08 -3.49
N HIS A 37 -2.10 18.68 -2.33
CA HIS A 37 -2.90 18.05 -1.28
C HIS A 37 -4.39 18.19 -1.58
N ALA A 38 -4.91 17.27 -2.39
CA ALA A 38 -6.31 17.25 -2.78
C ALA A 38 -6.80 15.80 -2.92
N ARG A 39 -8.10 15.60 -2.76
CA ARG A 39 -8.74 14.33 -3.06
C ARG A 39 -9.26 14.35 -4.49
N VAL A 40 -8.93 13.34 -5.26
CA VAL A 40 -9.50 13.12 -6.60
C VAL A 40 -10.82 12.36 -6.43
N ALA A 41 -11.92 12.98 -6.85
CA ALA A 41 -13.26 12.41 -6.81
C ALA A 41 -13.54 11.49 -7.99
N GLY A 42 -12.96 11.80 -9.16
CA GLY A 42 -13.14 11.03 -10.39
C GLY A 42 -12.18 11.42 -11.49
N LEU A 43 -12.19 10.66 -12.56
CA LEU A 43 -11.41 10.88 -13.76
C LEU A 43 -12.32 10.92 -14.97
N SER A 44 -11.98 11.72 -15.98
CA SER A 44 -12.56 11.63 -17.33
C SER A 44 -11.46 11.72 -18.37
N SER A 45 -11.66 11.14 -19.51
CA SER A 45 -10.66 10.99 -20.57
C SER A 45 -11.30 11.25 -21.95
N GLY A 46 -10.58 11.96 -22.78
CA GLY A 46 -10.81 12.25 -24.18
C GLY A 46 -9.44 12.44 -24.83
N ASP A 47 -9.22 13.51 -25.56
CA ASP A 47 -7.90 13.90 -26.08
C ASP A 47 -6.90 14.21 -24.96
N ARG A 48 -7.41 14.61 -23.82
CA ARG A 48 -6.69 14.84 -22.56
C ARG A 48 -7.35 14.10 -21.42
N VAL A 49 -6.63 13.96 -20.30
CA VAL A 49 -7.17 13.37 -19.07
C VAL A 49 -7.45 14.48 -18.07
N PHE A 50 -8.59 14.40 -17.41
CA PHE A 50 -9.02 15.36 -16.39
C PHE A 50 -9.24 14.66 -15.05
N ALA A 51 -8.57 15.16 -14.01
CA ALA A 51 -8.80 14.77 -12.64
C ALA A 51 -9.74 15.76 -11.95
N HIS A 52 -10.90 15.29 -11.55
CA HIS A 52 -11.92 16.08 -10.83
C HIS A 52 -11.65 16.01 -9.35
N LEU A 53 -11.52 17.17 -8.70
CA LEU A 53 -11.18 17.25 -7.28
C LEU A 53 -12.44 17.39 -6.41
N ASP A 54 -12.40 16.80 -5.20
CA ASP A 54 -13.42 17.03 -4.18
C ASP A 54 -13.48 18.53 -3.85
N GLY A 55 -14.70 19.06 -3.70
CA GLY A 55 -14.90 20.48 -3.45
C GLY A 55 -14.86 21.38 -4.69
N GLY A 56 -14.71 20.79 -5.88
CA GLY A 56 -14.63 21.51 -7.15
C GLY A 56 -13.19 21.74 -7.61
N GLY A 57 -13.05 21.99 -8.87
CA GLY A 57 -11.77 22.14 -9.55
C GLY A 57 -11.39 20.90 -10.39
N VAL A 58 -10.63 21.18 -11.44
CA VAL A 58 -10.20 20.17 -12.40
C VAL A 58 -8.73 20.37 -12.68
N ARG A 59 -7.99 19.27 -12.76
CA ARG A 59 -6.60 19.26 -13.23
C ARG A 59 -6.54 18.52 -14.55
N GLU A 60 -6.00 19.17 -15.56
CA GLU A 60 -5.79 18.60 -16.88
C GLU A 60 -4.35 18.07 -17.01
N ALA A 61 -4.20 16.92 -17.67
CA ALA A 61 -2.92 16.31 -17.94
C ALA A 61 -2.93 15.55 -19.28
N GLU A 62 -1.75 15.33 -19.86
CA GLU A 62 -1.56 14.44 -21.02
C GLU A 62 -1.78 12.97 -20.65
N GLY A 63 -1.39 12.62 -19.44
CA GLY A 63 -1.58 11.28 -18.89
C GLY A 63 -1.71 11.31 -17.38
N VAL A 64 -2.37 10.29 -16.82
CA VAL A 64 -2.57 10.10 -15.39
C VAL A 64 -2.17 8.68 -15.01
N LEU A 65 -1.40 8.53 -13.93
CA LEU A 65 -1.16 7.25 -13.27
C LEU A 65 -2.06 7.13 -12.04
N VAL A 66 -2.95 6.16 -12.06
CA VAL A 66 -3.79 5.81 -10.91
C VAL A 66 -3.01 4.90 -9.98
N ALA A 67 -2.46 5.46 -8.90
CA ALA A 67 -1.72 4.74 -7.85
C ALA A 67 -2.42 4.90 -6.48
N ALA A 68 -3.77 4.80 -6.48
CA ALA A 68 -4.62 5.16 -5.36
C ALA A 68 -4.88 3.99 -4.37
N GLY A 69 -4.10 2.90 -4.42
CA GLY A 69 -4.17 1.78 -3.49
C GLY A 69 -5.60 1.22 -3.36
N ALA A 70 -6.11 1.12 -2.13
CA ALA A 70 -7.42 0.56 -1.85
C ALA A 70 -8.60 1.40 -2.39
N TRP A 71 -8.36 2.65 -2.77
CA TRP A 71 -9.36 3.54 -3.36
C TRP A 71 -9.35 3.56 -4.89
N ALA A 72 -8.40 2.85 -5.53
CA ALA A 72 -8.29 2.80 -6.99
C ALA A 72 -9.58 2.32 -7.66
N GLY A 73 -10.25 1.30 -7.11
CA GLY A 73 -11.49 0.76 -7.66
C GLY A 73 -12.61 1.79 -7.83
N ARG A 74 -12.66 2.81 -6.95
CA ARG A 74 -13.64 3.91 -7.08
C ARG A 74 -13.36 4.79 -8.30
N LEU A 75 -12.08 5.13 -8.53
CA LEU A 75 -11.67 5.94 -9.67
C LEU A 75 -11.84 5.19 -10.99
N MET A 76 -11.48 3.90 -11.01
CA MET A 76 -11.61 3.05 -12.19
C MET A 76 -13.07 2.86 -12.62
N ARG A 77 -13.99 2.70 -11.66
CA ARG A 77 -15.43 2.57 -11.95
C ARG A 77 -15.99 3.81 -12.64
N GLY A 78 -15.50 5.00 -12.31
CA GLY A 78 -15.87 6.24 -13.00
C GLY A 78 -15.49 6.26 -14.48
N LEU A 79 -14.56 5.41 -14.91
CA LEU A 79 -14.13 5.22 -16.29
C LEU A 79 -14.79 4.00 -16.97
N GLY A 80 -15.77 3.40 -16.32
CA GLY A 80 -16.42 2.17 -16.82
C GLY A 80 -15.57 0.91 -16.69
N VAL A 81 -14.52 0.96 -15.87
CA VAL A 81 -13.62 -0.18 -15.66
C VAL A 81 -13.87 -0.78 -14.28
N GLU A 82 -14.20 -2.06 -14.22
CA GLU A 82 -14.36 -2.78 -12.98
C GLU A 82 -13.00 -3.24 -12.44
N ALA A 83 -12.62 -2.70 -11.27
CA ALA A 83 -11.43 -3.10 -10.57
C ALA A 83 -11.86 -3.66 -9.20
N PRO A 84 -11.85 -5.00 -9.00
CA PRO A 84 -12.38 -5.64 -7.80
C PRO A 84 -11.41 -5.54 -6.62
N VAL A 85 -11.02 -4.31 -6.26
CA VAL A 85 -10.13 -4.04 -5.14
C VAL A 85 -10.86 -4.26 -3.83
N ILE A 86 -10.35 -5.15 -3.02
CA ILE A 86 -10.83 -5.47 -1.68
C ILE A 86 -9.96 -4.76 -0.67
N GLY A 87 -10.58 -4.05 0.28
CA GLY A 87 -9.89 -3.46 1.42
C GLY A 87 -9.58 -4.52 2.47
N GLU A 88 -8.35 -5.02 2.49
CA GLU A 88 -7.86 -5.96 3.49
C GLU A 88 -7.22 -5.18 4.63
N ARG A 89 -7.99 -4.91 5.68
CA ARG A 89 -7.61 -4.01 6.76
C ARG A 89 -6.71 -4.70 7.77
N GLY A 90 -5.52 -4.15 7.96
CA GLY A 90 -4.57 -4.55 8.98
C GLY A 90 -4.54 -3.55 10.12
N TYR A 91 -4.28 -4.05 11.34
CA TYR A 91 -4.20 -3.27 12.57
C TYR A 91 -2.79 -3.28 13.11
N SER A 92 -2.35 -2.18 13.69
CA SER A 92 -1.09 -2.13 14.41
C SER A 92 -1.17 -1.27 15.65
N VAL A 93 -0.25 -1.56 16.58
CA VAL A 93 0.09 -0.74 17.73
C VAL A 93 1.58 -0.44 17.69
N GLN A 94 1.98 0.77 18.05
CA GLN A 94 3.38 1.19 18.03
C GLN A 94 3.71 2.04 19.25
N SER A 95 4.90 1.85 19.83
CA SER A 95 5.43 2.70 20.88
C SER A 95 6.91 2.93 20.70
N ALA A 96 7.38 4.16 20.96
CA ALA A 96 8.79 4.47 21.02
C ALA A 96 9.46 3.86 22.28
N GLU A 97 8.68 3.71 23.35
CA GLU A 97 9.15 3.16 24.62
C GLU A 97 8.80 1.68 24.73
N HIS A 98 9.79 0.82 24.59
CA HIS A 98 9.62 -0.64 24.59
C HIS A 98 10.84 -1.37 25.15
N GLY A 99 10.63 -2.58 25.65
CA GLY A 99 11.69 -3.47 26.16
C GLY A 99 12.20 -4.50 25.14
N TRP A 100 11.99 -4.28 23.84
CA TRP A 100 12.43 -5.19 22.78
C TRP A 100 13.94 -5.08 22.57
N ASP A 101 14.63 -6.24 22.47
CA ASP A 101 16.08 -6.28 22.18
C ASP A 101 16.34 -5.74 20.76
N GLU A 102 17.26 -4.78 20.68
CA GLU A 102 17.64 -4.12 19.43
C GLU A 102 18.29 -5.04 18.40
N ALA A 103 18.90 -6.13 18.86
CA ALA A 103 19.54 -7.13 18.00
C ALA A 103 18.55 -8.07 17.32
N LEU A 104 17.28 -8.07 17.74
CA LEU A 104 16.26 -8.95 17.16
C LEU A 104 15.75 -8.40 15.82
N PRO A 105 15.74 -9.24 14.77
CA PRO A 105 15.14 -8.88 13.49
C PRO A 105 13.62 -8.79 13.61
N PRO A 106 12.92 -8.32 12.56
CA PRO A 106 11.47 -8.48 12.45
C PRO A 106 11.08 -9.94 12.68
N THR A 107 10.17 -10.15 13.61
CA THR A 107 9.81 -11.50 14.08
C THR A 107 8.33 -11.76 13.84
N VAL A 108 8.03 -12.90 13.22
CA VAL A 108 6.67 -13.39 13.03
C VAL A 108 6.34 -14.37 14.15
N PHE A 109 5.31 -14.08 14.91
CA PHE A 109 4.72 -14.98 15.91
C PHE A 109 3.48 -15.63 15.30
N GLU A 110 3.66 -16.80 14.70
CA GLU A 110 2.60 -17.48 13.93
C GLU A 110 1.39 -17.84 14.80
N GLU A 111 1.62 -18.38 16.01
CA GLU A 111 0.54 -18.75 16.94
C GLU A 111 -0.33 -17.53 17.32
N GLN A 112 0.25 -16.34 17.37
CA GLN A 112 -0.45 -15.09 17.63
C GLN A 112 -0.90 -14.39 16.35
N SER A 113 -0.54 -14.92 15.16
CA SER A 113 -0.75 -14.27 13.86
C SER A 113 -0.30 -12.81 13.88
N MET A 114 0.89 -12.55 14.41
CA MET A 114 1.40 -11.21 14.67
C MET A 114 2.83 -11.06 14.18
N VAL A 115 3.14 -9.91 13.60
CA VAL A 115 4.50 -9.51 13.24
C VAL A 115 4.94 -8.37 14.14
N VAL A 116 6.11 -8.52 14.76
CA VAL A 116 6.73 -7.48 15.55
C VAL A 116 7.97 -6.98 14.82
N SER A 117 8.04 -5.68 14.56
CA SER A 117 9.12 -5.03 13.83
C SER A 117 9.57 -3.78 14.53
N ARG A 118 10.88 -3.60 14.65
CA ARG A 118 11.49 -2.38 15.17
C ARG A 118 11.74 -1.41 14.00
N PHE A 119 11.30 -0.18 14.18
CA PHE A 119 11.62 0.96 13.34
C PHE A 119 12.38 2.01 14.14
N THR A 120 12.95 3.00 13.48
CA THR A 120 13.58 4.14 14.17
C THR A 120 12.58 4.88 15.06
N SER A 121 11.33 4.93 14.67
CA SER A 121 10.21 5.55 15.41
C SER A 121 9.62 4.66 16.52
N GLY A 122 10.13 3.44 16.73
CA GLY A 122 9.68 2.56 17.80
C GLY A 122 9.36 1.13 17.37
N LEU A 123 8.86 0.36 18.32
CA LEU A 123 8.41 -1.02 18.08
C LEU A 123 6.96 -1.06 17.63
N ARG A 124 6.71 -1.72 16.52
CA ARG A 124 5.38 -1.93 15.96
C ARG A 124 5.00 -3.41 16.00
N ALA A 125 3.82 -3.71 16.53
CA ALA A 125 3.17 -4.98 16.35
C ALA A 125 2.00 -4.84 15.39
N SER A 126 1.92 -5.73 14.40
CA SER A 126 0.89 -5.71 13.36
C SER A 126 0.23 -7.07 13.24
N SER A 127 -1.09 -7.08 13.04
CA SER A 127 -1.88 -8.29 12.87
C SER A 127 -3.19 -7.98 12.14
N PHE A 128 -4.01 -9.00 12.03
CA PHE A 128 -5.35 -9.03 11.46
C PHE A 128 -5.42 -8.87 9.94
N VAL A 129 -6.41 -9.58 9.45
CA VAL A 129 -7.00 -9.44 8.12
C VAL A 129 -8.49 -9.23 8.34
N GLU A 130 -8.97 -8.06 8.01
CA GLU A 130 -10.39 -7.72 8.08
C GLU A 130 -10.84 -7.18 6.73
N PHE A 131 -11.76 -7.87 6.10
CA PHE A 131 -12.36 -7.40 4.87
C PHE A 131 -13.44 -6.36 5.17
N GLY A 132 -13.37 -5.22 4.47
CA GLY A 132 -14.33 -4.15 4.71
C GLY A 132 -14.04 -2.89 3.91
N SER A 133 -14.89 -1.89 4.11
CA SER A 133 -14.66 -0.58 3.48
C SER A 133 -13.32 0.01 3.93
N PRO A 134 -12.49 0.51 3.00
CA PRO A 134 -11.24 1.18 3.34
C PRO A 134 -11.42 2.38 4.27
N ASP A 135 -12.59 3.02 4.23
CA ASP A 135 -12.89 4.22 5.01
C ASP A 135 -13.58 3.92 6.36
N ALA A 136 -13.88 2.65 6.68
CA ALA A 136 -14.54 2.29 7.93
C ALA A 136 -13.64 2.57 9.16
N PRO A 137 -14.19 3.02 10.29
CA PRO A 137 -13.42 3.22 11.51
C PRO A 137 -12.83 1.89 12.01
N GLY A 138 -11.70 1.96 12.73
CA GLY A 138 -11.07 0.80 13.33
C GLY A 138 -11.89 0.23 14.50
N ASP A 139 -11.87 -1.07 14.66
CA ASP A 139 -12.49 -1.76 15.81
C ASP A 139 -11.56 -1.73 17.03
N PRO A 140 -11.91 -1.00 18.12
CA PRO A 140 -11.07 -0.90 19.31
C PRO A 140 -10.75 -2.26 19.97
N ARG A 141 -11.59 -3.28 19.77
CA ARG A 141 -11.36 -4.63 20.31
C ARG A 141 -10.09 -5.25 19.73
N LYS A 142 -9.78 -5.00 18.46
CA LYS A 142 -8.61 -5.57 17.78
C LYS A 142 -7.30 -5.03 18.34
N TRP A 143 -7.22 -3.73 18.63
CA TRP A 143 -6.05 -3.16 19.29
C TRP A 143 -5.85 -3.73 20.69
N ARG A 144 -6.94 -3.90 21.47
CA ARG A 144 -6.84 -4.56 22.80
C ARG A 144 -6.34 -6.00 22.70
N VAL A 145 -6.74 -6.73 21.66
CA VAL A 145 -6.22 -8.08 21.41
C VAL A 145 -4.73 -8.06 21.08
N LEU A 146 -4.26 -7.10 20.25
CA LEU A 146 -2.83 -6.92 19.95
C LEU A 146 -2.03 -6.65 21.22
N GLU A 147 -2.46 -5.69 22.02
CA GLU A 147 -1.80 -5.32 23.29
C GLU A 147 -1.72 -6.49 24.26
N ARG A 148 -2.80 -7.27 24.37
CA ARG A 148 -2.82 -8.50 25.18
C ARG A 148 -1.82 -9.53 24.67
N ARG A 149 -1.80 -9.84 23.38
CA ARG A 149 -0.87 -10.80 22.77
C ARG A 149 0.59 -10.38 22.97
N LEU A 150 0.90 -9.09 22.84
CA LEU A 150 2.23 -8.56 23.17
C LEU A 150 2.60 -8.84 24.63
N SER A 151 1.68 -8.55 25.55
CA SER A 151 1.88 -8.79 26.98
C SER A 151 2.10 -10.26 27.31
N GLU A 152 1.38 -11.17 26.64
CA GLU A 152 1.54 -12.63 26.77
C GLU A 152 2.93 -13.09 26.31
N LEU A 153 3.53 -12.41 25.33
CA LEU A 153 4.90 -12.64 24.87
C LEU A 153 5.95 -11.93 25.76
N GLY A 154 5.54 -11.26 26.83
CA GLY A 154 6.44 -10.49 27.68
C GLY A 154 6.88 -9.14 27.10
N ILE A 155 6.34 -8.75 25.96
CA ILE A 155 6.64 -7.47 25.32
C ILE A 155 5.72 -6.40 25.90
N ARG A 156 6.28 -5.40 26.52
CA ARG A 156 5.51 -4.33 27.16
C ARG A 156 5.92 -2.97 26.60
N PHE A 157 4.93 -2.13 26.39
CA PHE A 157 5.12 -0.70 26.15
C PHE A 157 5.06 0.04 27.47
N SER A 158 5.97 0.98 27.67
CA SER A 158 6.00 1.80 28.89
C SER A 158 5.03 2.98 28.82
N SER A 159 4.55 3.32 27.63
CA SER A 159 3.55 4.34 27.39
C SER A 159 2.38 3.80 26.56
N GLN A 160 1.29 4.57 26.48
CA GLN A 160 0.15 4.21 25.63
C GLN A 160 0.59 4.18 24.17
N PRO A 161 0.39 3.05 23.46
CA PRO A 161 0.81 2.95 22.07
C PRO A 161 -0.12 3.71 21.13
N ASP A 162 0.46 4.18 20.05
CA ASP A 162 -0.28 4.65 18.89
C ASP A 162 -1.02 3.48 18.23
N ARG A 163 -2.27 3.71 17.84
CA ARG A 163 -3.14 2.74 17.21
C ARG A 163 -3.42 3.13 15.77
N TRP A 164 -3.19 2.21 14.86
CA TRP A 164 -3.42 2.46 13.44
C TRP A 164 -4.17 1.30 12.79
N VAL A 165 -4.97 1.62 11.79
CA VAL A 165 -5.63 0.67 10.89
C VAL A 165 -5.49 1.17 9.47
N GLY A 166 -5.18 0.28 8.53
CA GLY A 166 -5.07 0.64 7.12
C GLY A 166 -5.48 -0.48 6.18
N PRO A 167 -6.13 -0.13 5.07
CA PRO A 167 -6.54 -1.09 4.06
C PRO A 167 -5.37 -1.44 3.14
N ARG A 168 -5.05 -2.71 3.01
CA ARG A 168 -4.22 -3.23 1.94
C ARG A 168 -5.07 -3.38 0.69
N PRO A 169 -4.61 -2.90 -0.46
CA PRO A 169 -5.33 -3.08 -1.72
C PRO A 169 -5.13 -4.50 -2.24
N THR A 170 -6.10 -5.37 -2.05
CA THR A 170 -6.02 -6.76 -2.47
C THR A 170 -6.91 -7.00 -3.69
N LEU A 171 -6.38 -7.69 -4.69
CA LEU A 171 -7.12 -8.18 -5.85
C LEU A 171 -7.39 -9.68 -5.71
N PRO A 172 -8.46 -10.22 -6.31
CA PRO A 172 -8.89 -11.61 -6.08
C PRO A 172 -7.85 -12.68 -6.37
N ASP A 173 -6.98 -12.43 -7.34
CA ASP A 173 -5.90 -13.34 -7.76
C ASP A 173 -4.56 -13.08 -7.07
N TYR A 174 -4.51 -12.10 -6.16
CA TYR A 174 -3.31 -11.68 -5.46
C TYR A 174 -2.19 -11.09 -6.35
N LEU A 175 -2.43 -10.85 -7.63
CA LEU A 175 -1.50 -10.12 -8.49
C LEU A 175 -1.84 -8.62 -8.52
N PRO A 176 -0.85 -7.72 -8.55
CA PRO A 176 -1.12 -6.30 -8.73
C PRO A 176 -1.70 -6.03 -10.12
N ALA A 177 -2.43 -4.93 -10.25
CA ALA A 177 -2.83 -4.40 -11.53
C ALA A 177 -1.83 -3.32 -11.96
N ILE A 178 -1.15 -3.54 -13.08
CA ILE A 178 -0.16 -2.63 -13.66
C ILE A 178 -0.37 -2.60 -15.18
N GLY A 179 -0.64 -1.42 -15.74
CA GLY A 179 -0.90 -1.33 -17.18
C GLY A 179 -1.39 0.04 -17.62
N ARG A 180 -1.91 0.04 -18.84
CA ARG A 180 -2.58 1.17 -19.52
C ARG A 180 -3.99 0.74 -19.90
N LEU A 181 -4.99 1.58 -19.67
CA LEU A 181 -6.35 1.28 -20.08
C LEU A 181 -6.47 1.33 -21.62
N GLU A 182 -7.06 0.28 -22.21
CA GLU A 182 -7.26 0.23 -23.66
C GLU A 182 -8.24 1.30 -24.16
N ARG A 183 -9.36 1.48 -23.45
CA ARG A 183 -10.38 2.47 -23.80
C ARG A 183 -10.01 3.90 -23.42
N HIS A 184 -8.98 4.08 -22.57
CA HIS A 184 -8.52 5.37 -22.09
C HIS A 184 -6.98 5.44 -22.11
N PRO A 185 -6.35 5.54 -23.30
CA PRO A 185 -4.89 5.40 -23.46
C PRO A 185 -4.05 6.39 -22.65
N GLY A 186 -4.62 7.52 -22.25
CA GLY A 186 -3.98 8.49 -21.36
C GLY A 186 -3.95 8.04 -19.89
N ILE A 187 -4.59 6.93 -19.54
CA ILE A 187 -4.65 6.47 -18.15
C ILE A 187 -3.82 5.21 -17.94
N LEU A 188 -2.79 5.35 -17.10
CA LEU A 188 -2.00 4.28 -16.55
C LEU A 188 -2.51 3.92 -15.16
N TYR A 189 -2.26 2.69 -14.73
CA TYR A 189 -2.62 2.25 -13.40
C TYR A 189 -1.54 1.36 -12.77
N ALA A 190 -1.37 1.48 -11.44
CA ALA A 190 -0.50 0.64 -10.62
C ALA A 190 -1.08 0.55 -9.20
N PHE A 191 -1.77 -0.52 -8.89
CA PHE A 191 -2.38 -0.76 -7.57
C PHE A 191 -2.58 -2.26 -7.31
N GLY A 192 -3.07 -2.61 -6.13
CA GLY A 192 -3.37 -4.01 -5.81
C GLY A 192 -2.18 -4.81 -5.28
N HIS A 193 -1.13 -4.15 -4.79
CA HIS A 193 0.11 -4.78 -4.32
C HIS A 193 0.00 -5.41 -2.91
N GLN A 194 -1.17 -5.39 -2.29
CA GLN A 194 -1.43 -5.94 -0.96
C GLN A 194 -0.46 -5.38 0.10
N HIS A 195 0.29 -6.26 0.77
CA HIS A 195 1.33 -5.91 1.74
C HIS A 195 2.72 -5.74 1.12
N LEU A 196 2.87 -5.98 -0.19
CA LEU A 196 4.15 -5.92 -0.90
C LEU A 196 4.40 -4.58 -1.61
N GLY A 197 3.51 -3.60 -1.44
CA GLY A 197 3.60 -2.33 -2.18
C GLY A 197 4.93 -1.61 -2.00
N LEU A 198 5.49 -1.56 -0.80
CA LEU A 198 6.80 -0.95 -0.58
C LEU A 198 7.93 -1.76 -1.20
N THR A 199 7.89 -3.09 -1.05
CA THR A 199 8.89 -4.01 -1.63
C THR A 199 8.93 -3.91 -3.15
N MET A 200 7.78 -3.77 -3.79
CA MET A 200 7.64 -3.72 -5.24
C MET A 200 7.67 -2.30 -5.82
N ALA A 201 7.83 -1.27 -5.00
CA ALA A 201 7.70 0.13 -5.44
C ALA A 201 8.69 0.47 -6.56
N ALA A 202 9.95 0.08 -6.46
CA ALA A 202 10.98 0.39 -7.45
C ALA A 202 10.67 -0.25 -8.81
N VAL A 203 10.43 -1.55 -8.85
CA VAL A 203 10.11 -2.26 -10.11
C VAL A 203 8.80 -1.76 -10.71
N THR A 204 7.79 -1.45 -9.88
CA THR A 204 6.53 -0.86 -10.36
C THR A 204 6.76 0.51 -11.00
N ALA A 205 7.65 1.33 -10.41
CA ALA A 205 8.02 2.62 -10.97
C ALA A 205 8.71 2.48 -12.34
N GLU A 206 9.64 1.54 -12.49
CA GLU A 206 10.29 1.24 -13.77
C GLU A 206 9.27 0.82 -14.85
N LEU A 207 8.37 -0.11 -14.51
CA LEU A 207 7.34 -0.61 -15.41
C LEU A 207 6.38 0.50 -15.85
N THR A 208 5.90 1.32 -14.91
CA THR A 208 4.99 2.43 -15.23
C THR A 208 5.68 3.55 -16.00
N THR A 209 6.97 3.79 -15.75
CA THR A 209 7.77 4.74 -16.53
C THR A 209 7.92 4.26 -17.97
N SER A 210 8.25 2.99 -18.18
CA SER A 210 8.32 2.40 -19.53
C SER A 210 7.00 2.57 -20.27
N LEU A 211 5.87 2.27 -19.62
CA LEU A 211 4.55 2.50 -20.21
C LEU A 211 4.29 3.97 -20.52
N ALA A 212 4.66 4.89 -19.64
CA ALA A 212 4.47 6.33 -19.86
C ALA A 212 5.28 6.84 -21.06
N GLN A 213 6.48 6.35 -21.25
CA GLN A 213 7.37 6.68 -22.34
C GLN A 213 7.06 5.94 -23.66
N GLY A 214 6.11 5.00 -23.66
CA GLY A 214 5.82 4.15 -24.81
C GLY A 214 6.92 3.14 -25.14
N SER A 215 7.81 2.86 -24.19
CA SER A 215 8.85 1.83 -24.32
C SER A 215 8.34 0.46 -23.82
N VAL A 216 9.03 -0.60 -24.25
CA VAL A 216 8.67 -1.97 -23.86
C VAL A 216 9.13 -2.23 -22.41
N PRO A 217 8.22 -2.61 -21.50
CA PRO A 217 8.60 -3.00 -20.15
C PRO A 217 9.52 -4.23 -20.13
N VAL A 218 10.35 -4.35 -19.09
CA VAL A 218 11.33 -5.45 -18.93
C VAL A 218 10.70 -6.81 -18.68
N ILE A 219 9.41 -6.85 -18.35
CA ILE A 219 8.63 -8.09 -18.18
C ILE A 219 7.33 -7.98 -18.97
N ASP A 220 6.73 -9.12 -19.30
CA ASP A 220 5.38 -9.18 -19.87
C ASP A 220 4.35 -8.74 -18.82
N LEU A 221 3.58 -7.68 -19.15
CA LEU A 221 2.53 -7.14 -18.29
C LEU A 221 1.16 -7.76 -18.54
N THR A 222 1.01 -8.66 -19.48
CA THR A 222 -0.27 -9.32 -19.79
C THR A 222 -0.95 -9.91 -18.55
N PRO A 223 -0.25 -10.63 -17.63
CA PRO A 223 -0.87 -11.16 -16.42
C PRO A 223 -1.32 -10.09 -15.41
N PHE A 224 -0.82 -8.85 -15.54
CA PHE A 224 -1.09 -7.75 -14.62
C PHE A 224 -2.13 -6.77 -15.14
N ARG A 225 -2.69 -7.00 -16.32
CA ARG A 225 -3.71 -6.13 -16.91
C ARG A 225 -5.01 -6.22 -16.12
N ILE A 226 -5.69 -5.07 -15.95
CA ILE A 226 -6.97 -5.01 -15.22
C ILE A 226 -8.09 -5.75 -15.94
N GLU A 227 -8.02 -5.82 -17.26
CA GLU A 227 -8.99 -6.49 -18.14
C GLU A 227 -9.10 -8.00 -17.85
N ARG A 228 -8.13 -8.61 -17.15
CA ARG A 228 -8.20 -10.01 -16.70
C ARG A 228 -9.38 -10.30 -15.76
N PHE A 229 -10.03 -9.26 -15.23
CA PHE A 229 -11.22 -9.39 -14.39
C PHE A 229 -12.53 -9.21 -15.19
N GLY A 230 -12.48 -9.20 -16.51
CA GLY A 230 -13.68 -9.15 -17.34
C GLY A 230 -14.23 -7.72 -17.52
N SER A 231 -13.38 -6.79 -17.88
CA SER A 231 -13.81 -5.47 -18.35
C SER A 231 -14.27 -5.60 -19.80
N ASP A 232 -15.56 -5.79 -20.04
CA ASP A 232 -16.19 -5.61 -21.35
C ASP A 232 -16.28 -4.12 -21.73
#